data_f698efa62a932b10a99c99aee0efb23b
#
_entry.id   f698efa62a932b10a99c99aee0efb23b
#
_cell.length_a   1.000
_cell.length_b   1.000
_cell.length_c   1.000
_cell.angle_alpha   90.00
_cell.angle_beta   90.00
_cell.angle_gamma   90.00
#
_symmetry.space_group_name_H-M   'P 1'
#
loop_
_entity.id
_entity.type
_entity.pdbx_description
1 polymer ?
#
loop_
_entity_poly.entity_id
_entity_poly.type
_entity_poly.pdbx_seq_one_letter_code
_entity_poly.pdbx_strand_id
1 'polypeptide(L)'
;MPEAVREHSCWDTNWHLILHQNNHGISYEGLEIYAPEFSVKTIDGGSISNEIFAQNKYTVLYHFLDWCGFSAVFTPRLVALYEMFKDLGLGAFSVTSQSDDVAAEYVENYRIPWPCTTNQKETGTFINYIDRSPTVAVFDSDGKVVFSSALSDYGEIAAFFTEKLGSPDGSDASYNSTDYSKDGNVRTLQKASEGSGIDIILIGDGYSDRLVADGTYDETMDKAMELFFKAEPYKTHRDMFNVYAVTAISQNEVYATGASTAVEGYFGSSMHVGGNDAKAMEYALKAISDERLNDALIIVMMNSTAFAGTCYMYDPVHSTELDYFGNGTSVAYFPVGVNDEALEQLIRHEAGGHGFAKLADEYAYRNNGAIPYIKVAETEAKEEYGWWKNIDFTNNPADIKWSGFINDERYSDEGIGVFEGGLTYWMGVYRPTDDSAMNSGIGGYNAPSREAIYYRIHKLAYGRSWEYDRNEFIEYDLSCKTPQTRSISSSNSSYDLPAPPVITGKTWKERLTDK
;
A
#
# COMPACT_ATOMS: atom_id res chain seq x y z
N MET A 1 -28.28 40.94 32.56
CA MET A 1 -27.55 39.75 32.14
C MET A 1 -26.50 40.18 31.17
N PRO A 2 -25.23 39.97 31.40
CA PRO A 2 -24.17 40.53 30.56
C PRO A 2 -24.12 39.85 29.20
N GLU A 3 -23.78 40.60 28.18
CA GLU A 3 -23.62 40.19 26.77
C GLU A 3 -22.66 39.03 26.54
N ALA A 4 -21.73 38.78 27.45
CA ALA A 4 -20.74 37.68 27.36
C ALA A 4 -21.34 36.26 27.37
N VAL A 5 -22.60 36.07 27.80
CA VAL A 5 -23.24 34.74 27.82
C VAL A 5 -23.85 34.37 26.46
N ARG A 6 -24.06 35.35 25.56
CA ARG A 6 -24.60 35.07 24.22
C ARG A 6 -23.54 34.66 23.20
N GLU A 7 -22.29 35.03 23.37
CA GLU A 7 -21.21 34.62 22.45
C GLU A 7 -20.85 33.15 22.61
N HIS A 8 -20.83 32.62 23.85
CA HIS A 8 -20.52 31.20 24.07
C HIS A 8 -21.54 30.23 23.45
N SER A 9 -22.82 30.59 23.43
CA SER A 9 -23.85 29.70 22.86
C SER A 9 -23.86 29.66 21.33
N CYS A 10 -23.32 30.66 20.67
CA CYS A 10 -23.25 30.72 19.20
C CYS A 10 -22.07 29.84 18.65
N TRP A 11 -20.99 29.79 19.39
CA TRP A 11 -19.82 28.95 19.06
C TRP A 11 -20.08 27.46 19.24
N ASP A 12 -20.77 27.11 20.34
CA ASP A 12 -21.18 25.71 20.60
C ASP A 12 -22.01 25.14 19.44
N THR A 13 -22.94 25.93 18.90
CA THR A 13 -23.84 25.50 17.84
C THR A 13 -23.11 25.31 16.49
N ASN A 14 -22.12 26.14 16.21
CA ASN A 14 -21.40 26.10 14.93
C ASN A 14 -20.39 24.95 14.87
N TRP A 15 -19.66 24.66 15.94
CA TRP A 15 -18.77 23.51 16.00
C TRP A 15 -19.54 22.19 15.96
N HIS A 16 -20.66 22.10 16.66
CA HIS A 16 -21.57 20.95 16.53
C HIS A 16 -22.06 20.76 15.10
N LEU A 17 -22.32 21.84 14.36
CA LEU A 17 -22.70 21.77 12.95
C LEU A 17 -21.56 21.26 12.07
N ILE A 18 -20.33 21.68 12.32
CA ILE A 18 -19.14 21.26 11.56
C ILE A 18 -18.85 19.78 11.76
N LEU A 19 -18.99 19.28 13.00
CA LEU A 19 -18.59 17.93 13.37
C LEU A 19 -19.74 16.91 13.34
N HIS A 20 -21.00 17.36 13.37
CA HIS A 20 -22.18 16.48 13.33
C HIS A 20 -22.77 16.24 11.94
N GLN A 21 -22.45 17.06 10.95
CA GLN A 21 -23.00 16.88 9.61
C GLN A 21 -22.00 16.23 8.68
N ASN A 22 -22.23 14.98 8.40
CA ASN A 22 -21.89 14.21 7.21
C ASN A 22 -20.78 13.18 7.28
N ASN A 23 -21.13 12.05 6.66
CA ASN A 23 -20.25 10.99 6.22
C ASN A 23 -19.55 11.32 4.88
N HIS A 24 -19.56 12.58 4.44
CA HIS A 24 -18.92 13.08 3.22
C HIS A 24 -18.28 14.43 3.52
N GLY A 25 -17.10 14.69 2.97
CA GLY A 25 -16.40 15.97 3.14
C GLY A 25 -17.28 17.16 2.77
N ILE A 26 -17.26 18.22 3.55
CA ILE A 26 -18.01 19.45 3.30
C ILE A 26 -17.03 20.54 2.87
N SER A 27 -17.30 21.15 1.71
CA SER A 27 -16.73 22.43 1.35
C SER A 27 -17.47 23.53 2.13
N TYR A 28 -16.71 24.39 2.81
CA TYR A 28 -17.24 25.53 3.59
C TYR A 28 -17.21 26.82 2.79
N GLU A 29 -17.31 26.78 1.48
CA GLU A 29 -17.41 27.98 0.66
C GLU A 29 -18.60 28.84 1.10
N GLY A 30 -18.30 30.03 1.58
CA GLY A 30 -19.32 31.01 2.03
C GLY A 30 -19.60 31.03 3.54
N LEU A 31 -19.00 30.16 4.37
CA LEU A 31 -19.08 30.21 5.81
C LEU A 31 -17.76 30.77 6.40
N GLU A 32 -17.86 31.75 7.30
CA GLU A 32 -16.71 32.32 8.03
C GLU A 32 -16.66 31.74 9.45
N ILE A 33 -16.04 30.55 9.55
CA ILE A 33 -15.85 29.86 10.83
C ILE A 33 -14.35 29.82 11.13
N TYR A 34 -13.95 30.38 12.25
CA TYR A 34 -12.56 30.47 12.67
C TYR A 34 -12.32 29.63 13.92
N ALA A 35 -11.09 29.13 14.05
CA ALA A 35 -10.64 28.50 15.28
C ALA A 35 -10.77 29.48 16.46
N PRO A 36 -11.28 29.04 17.63
CA PRO A 36 -11.23 29.88 18.83
C PRO A 36 -9.79 30.17 19.24
N GLU A 37 -9.56 31.22 20.01
CA GLU A 37 -8.23 31.45 20.60
C GLU A 37 -7.90 30.30 21.57
N PHE A 38 -6.70 29.76 21.42
CA PHE A 38 -6.18 28.71 22.30
C PHE A 38 -4.68 28.86 22.54
N SER A 39 -4.26 28.37 23.69
CA SER A 39 -2.84 28.13 24.02
C SER A 39 -2.80 26.91 24.93
N VAL A 40 -2.27 25.82 24.46
CA VAL A 40 -2.27 24.52 25.16
C VAL A 40 -0.87 23.92 25.23
N LYS A 41 -0.62 23.15 26.28
CA LYS A 41 0.61 22.35 26.41
C LYS A 41 0.51 21.11 25.53
N THR A 42 1.64 20.71 24.99
CA THR A 42 1.81 19.45 24.29
C THR A 42 2.39 18.37 25.21
N ILE A 43 2.15 17.10 24.87
CA ILE A 43 2.61 15.96 25.67
C ILE A 43 4.14 15.85 25.76
N ASP A 44 4.87 16.45 24.84
CA ASP A 44 6.35 16.54 24.83
C ASP A 44 6.88 17.71 25.67
N GLY A 45 6.00 18.45 26.36
CA GLY A 45 6.34 19.60 27.20
C GLY A 45 6.45 20.93 26.47
N GLY A 46 6.17 20.97 25.17
CA GLY A 46 6.04 22.20 24.38
C GLY A 46 4.70 22.90 24.59
N SER A 47 4.35 23.79 23.67
CA SER A 47 3.04 24.45 23.60
C SER A 47 2.67 24.77 22.16
N ILE A 48 1.36 24.78 21.87
CA ILE A 48 0.80 25.24 20.60
C ILE A 48 -0.30 26.29 20.87
N SER A 49 -0.41 27.24 19.96
CA SER A 49 -1.43 28.30 19.98
C SER A 49 -1.94 28.57 18.56
N ASN A 50 -2.84 29.52 18.40
CA ASN A 50 -3.31 29.99 17.08
C ASN A 50 -2.17 30.39 16.12
N GLU A 51 -0.97 30.67 16.63
CA GLU A 51 0.20 30.99 15.79
C GLU A 51 0.56 29.83 14.84
N ILE A 52 0.16 28.59 15.15
CA ILE A 52 0.40 27.44 14.28
C ILE A 52 -0.23 27.61 12.90
N PHE A 53 -1.36 28.31 12.80
CA PHE A 53 -2.02 28.53 11.52
C PHE A 53 -1.20 29.45 10.62
N ALA A 54 -0.69 30.56 11.14
CA ALA A 54 0.11 31.51 10.38
C ALA A 54 1.48 30.97 9.92
N GLN A 55 1.93 29.84 10.49
CA GLN A 55 3.19 29.18 10.13
C GLN A 55 3.03 28.28 8.89
N ASN A 56 1.79 27.97 8.50
CA ASN A 56 1.48 27.02 7.44
C ASN A 56 0.47 27.63 6.45
N LYS A 57 0.44 27.09 5.22
CA LYS A 57 -0.64 27.45 4.28
C LYS A 57 -1.97 26.81 4.72
N TYR A 58 -1.89 25.58 5.18
CA TYR A 58 -3.01 24.83 5.77
C TYR A 58 -2.53 24.07 7.00
N THR A 59 -3.38 23.94 8.00
CA THR A 59 -3.08 23.20 9.23
C THR A 59 -4.18 22.19 9.53
N VAL A 60 -3.81 20.93 9.68
CA VAL A 60 -4.69 19.86 10.10
C VAL A 60 -4.81 19.82 11.62
N LEU A 61 -6.03 19.84 12.13
CA LEU A 61 -6.36 19.35 13.46
C LEU A 61 -6.85 17.92 13.34
N TYR A 62 -6.16 17.00 13.98
CA TYR A 62 -6.51 15.58 14.01
C TYR A 62 -6.95 15.15 15.40
N HIS A 63 -8.16 14.60 15.52
CA HIS A 63 -8.65 13.99 16.75
C HIS A 63 -8.64 12.47 16.65
N PHE A 64 -8.03 11.80 17.63
CA PHE A 64 -7.96 10.34 17.72
C PHE A 64 -8.33 9.83 19.12
N LEU A 65 -8.68 8.54 19.18
CA LEU A 65 -8.83 7.77 20.41
C LEU A 65 -8.05 6.45 20.26
N ASP A 66 -7.23 6.11 21.25
CA ASP A 66 -6.34 4.93 21.23
C ASP A 66 -7.08 3.60 21.07
N TRP A 67 -8.26 3.48 21.67
CA TRP A 67 -9.11 2.31 21.57
C TRP A 67 -9.99 2.25 20.32
N CYS A 68 -9.97 3.27 19.50
CA CYS A 68 -10.81 3.36 18.29
C CYS A 68 -10.11 2.68 17.10
N GLY A 69 -10.65 1.56 16.63
CA GLY A 69 -10.11 0.85 15.47
C GLY A 69 -10.05 1.69 14.18
N PHE A 70 -10.97 2.65 14.00
CA PHE A 70 -10.91 3.58 12.88
C PHE A 70 -9.76 4.58 13.01
N SER A 71 -9.45 5.04 14.23
CA SER A 71 -8.25 5.87 14.47
C SER A 71 -6.98 5.09 14.14
N ALA A 72 -6.90 3.83 14.55
CA ALA A 72 -5.75 2.97 14.28
C ALA A 72 -5.48 2.79 12.77
N VAL A 73 -6.54 2.67 11.96
CA VAL A 73 -6.45 2.55 10.50
C VAL A 73 -6.14 3.90 9.84
N PHE A 74 -6.70 4.97 10.34
CA PHE A 74 -6.60 6.29 9.70
C PHE A 74 -5.29 7.02 10.02
N THR A 75 -4.73 6.86 11.22
CA THR A 75 -3.52 7.59 11.65
C THR A 75 -2.33 7.38 10.71
N PRO A 76 -1.94 6.14 10.32
CA PRO A 76 -0.82 5.95 9.41
C PRO A 76 -1.01 6.66 8.06
N ARG A 77 -2.24 6.66 7.56
CA ARG A 77 -2.60 7.34 6.30
C ARG A 77 -2.44 8.85 6.41
N LEU A 78 -2.88 9.42 7.53
CA LEU A 78 -2.73 10.84 7.76
C LEU A 78 -1.26 11.24 7.96
N VAL A 79 -0.46 10.40 8.62
CA VAL A 79 0.99 10.59 8.74
C VAL A 79 1.63 10.59 7.35
N ALA A 80 1.32 9.59 6.51
CA ALA A 80 1.82 9.54 5.14
C ALA A 80 1.41 10.79 4.34
N LEU A 81 0.15 11.20 4.44
CA LEU A 81 -0.36 12.41 3.78
C LEU A 81 0.39 13.68 4.25
N TYR A 82 0.62 13.82 5.54
CA TYR A 82 1.39 14.94 6.08
C TYR A 82 2.83 14.95 5.53
N GLU A 83 3.51 13.82 5.54
CA GLU A 83 4.87 13.70 4.99
C GLU A 83 4.95 14.13 3.51
N MET A 84 3.91 13.83 2.73
CA MET A 84 3.81 14.25 1.32
C MET A 84 3.70 15.77 1.15
N PHE A 85 2.93 16.44 2.00
CA PHE A 85 2.55 17.85 1.80
C PHE A 85 3.24 18.85 2.74
N LYS A 86 3.98 18.41 3.75
CA LYS A 86 4.62 19.29 4.73
C LYS A 86 5.54 20.34 4.08
N ASP A 87 6.32 19.95 3.08
CA ASP A 87 7.23 20.83 2.37
C ASP A 87 6.51 21.80 1.41
N LEU A 88 5.23 21.52 1.11
CA LEU A 88 4.35 22.40 0.34
C LEU A 88 3.57 23.38 1.23
N GLY A 89 3.72 23.26 2.55
CA GLY A 89 3.14 24.16 3.53
C GLY A 89 1.99 23.59 4.35
N LEU A 90 1.92 22.25 4.49
CA LEU A 90 0.97 21.59 5.39
C LEU A 90 1.56 21.48 6.79
N GLY A 91 0.86 22.06 7.78
CA GLY A 91 1.07 21.82 9.20
C GLY A 91 0.03 20.87 9.78
N ALA A 92 0.30 20.35 10.98
CA ALA A 92 -0.65 19.53 11.70
C ALA A 92 -0.45 19.59 13.21
N PHE A 93 -1.51 19.31 13.97
CA PHE A 93 -1.45 18.99 15.39
C PHE A 93 -2.59 18.04 15.75
N SER A 94 -2.36 17.22 16.78
CA SER A 94 -3.34 16.27 17.26
C SER A 94 -3.93 16.68 18.60
N VAL A 95 -5.18 16.29 18.79
CA VAL A 95 -5.92 16.47 20.04
C VAL A 95 -6.59 15.16 20.44
N THR A 96 -6.45 14.76 21.70
CA THR A 96 -7.13 13.57 22.23
C THR A 96 -7.66 13.81 23.64
N SER A 97 -8.68 13.08 24.03
CA SER A 97 -9.22 13.07 25.40
C SER A 97 -8.57 12.04 26.32
N GLN A 98 -7.55 11.35 25.84
CA GLN A 98 -6.79 10.37 26.62
C GLN A 98 -5.84 11.05 27.63
N SER A 99 -5.22 10.26 28.51
CA SER A 99 -4.16 10.76 29.38
C SER A 99 -2.88 11.02 28.58
N ASP A 100 -1.98 11.84 29.13
CA ASP A 100 -0.68 12.16 28.49
C ASP A 100 0.13 10.87 28.21
N ASP A 101 0.14 9.91 29.11
CA ASP A 101 0.86 8.64 28.94
C ASP A 101 0.30 7.82 27.75
N VAL A 102 -1.03 7.70 27.65
CA VAL A 102 -1.69 6.98 26.56
C VAL A 102 -1.49 7.71 25.23
N ALA A 103 -1.58 9.04 25.25
CA ALA A 103 -1.34 9.85 24.06
C ALA A 103 0.13 9.74 23.60
N ALA A 104 1.08 9.71 24.52
CA ALA A 104 2.50 9.55 24.19
C ALA A 104 2.79 8.18 23.58
N GLU A 105 2.24 7.11 24.16
CA GLU A 105 2.35 5.76 23.59
C GLU A 105 1.75 5.68 22.18
N TYR A 106 0.58 6.29 21.96
CA TYR A 106 -0.05 6.33 20.65
C TYR A 106 0.79 7.11 19.63
N VAL A 107 1.31 8.29 20.00
CA VAL A 107 2.18 9.12 19.16
C VAL A 107 3.46 8.38 18.79
N GLU A 108 4.08 7.67 19.72
CA GLU A 108 5.27 6.85 19.49
C GLU A 108 4.97 5.66 18.57
N ASN A 109 3.90 4.93 18.85
CA ASN A 109 3.48 3.74 18.09
C ASN A 109 3.20 4.07 16.62
N TYR A 110 2.53 5.19 16.36
CA TYR A 110 2.20 5.62 14.99
C TYR A 110 3.21 6.62 14.40
N ARG A 111 4.31 6.92 15.14
CA ARG A 111 5.36 7.87 14.71
C ARG A 111 4.78 9.19 14.21
N ILE A 112 3.79 9.73 14.93
CA ILE A 112 3.14 10.99 14.58
C ILE A 112 4.16 12.13 14.65
N PRO A 113 4.46 12.84 13.53
CA PRO A 113 5.57 13.77 13.46
C PRO A 113 5.22 15.21 13.90
N TRP A 114 3.97 15.45 14.30
CA TRP A 114 3.46 16.77 14.70
C TRP A 114 3.09 16.81 16.19
N PRO A 115 2.92 18.03 16.76
CA PRO A 115 2.56 18.17 18.18
C PRO A 115 1.23 17.52 18.53
N CYS A 116 1.15 16.91 19.72
CA CYS A 116 -0.08 16.36 20.27
C CYS A 116 -0.40 16.99 21.63
N THR A 117 -1.68 17.22 21.89
CA THR A 117 -2.17 17.73 23.17
C THR A 117 -3.32 16.87 23.69
N THR A 118 -3.43 16.76 25.02
CA THR A 118 -4.54 16.07 25.70
C THR A 118 -5.59 17.05 26.21
N ASN A 119 -6.79 16.56 26.55
CA ASN A 119 -7.85 17.41 27.07
C ASN A 119 -7.43 18.05 28.40
N GLN A 120 -7.13 19.31 28.37
CA GLN A 120 -6.87 20.13 29.54
C GLN A 120 -8.12 20.97 29.84
N LYS A 121 -8.84 20.57 30.89
CA LYS A 121 -10.09 21.24 31.32
C LYS A 121 -9.97 22.76 31.49
N GLU A 122 -8.77 23.26 31.66
CA GLU A 122 -8.47 24.66 31.93
C GLU A 122 -8.43 25.53 30.67
N THR A 123 -8.35 24.95 29.47
CA THR A 123 -8.08 25.68 28.22
C THR A 123 -9.28 25.75 27.27
N GLY A 124 -10.43 25.18 27.61
CA GLY A 124 -11.63 25.18 26.77
C GLY A 124 -11.36 24.55 25.39
N THR A 125 -10.55 23.49 25.36
CA THR A 125 -10.06 22.89 24.14
C THR A 125 -11.14 22.32 23.25
N PHE A 126 -10.88 22.26 21.97
CA PHE A 126 -11.72 21.75 20.88
C PHE A 126 -12.37 20.39 21.13
N ILE A 127 -11.87 19.60 22.10
CA ILE A 127 -12.34 18.24 22.38
C ILE A 127 -13.77 18.17 22.88
N ASN A 128 -14.22 19.20 23.60
CA ASN A 128 -15.62 19.23 24.09
C ASN A 128 -16.64 19.24 22.95
N TYR A 129 -16.17 19.44 21.71
CA TYR A 129 -16.98 19.56 20.51
C TYR A 129 -16.78 18.41 19.52
N ILE A 130 -15.82 17.49 19.80
CA ILE A 130 -15.52 16.35 18.94
C ILE A 130 -16.11 15.09 19.60
N ASP A 131 -17.25 14.65 19.11
CA ASP A 131 -17.95 13.45 19.60
C ASP A 131 -17.77 12.22 18.70
N ARG A 132 -16.93 12.32 17.67
CA ARG A 132 -16.55 11.22 16.77
C ARG A 132 -15.06 11.16 16.56
N SER A 133 -14.56 9.94 16.36
CA SER A 133 -13.13 9.70 16.10
C SER A 133 -12.99 8.57 15.05
N PRO A 134 -12.06 8.71 14.11
CA PRO A 134 -11.18 9.86 13.88
C PRO A 134 -11.94 11.05 13.25
N THR A 135 -11.47 12.26 13.50
CA THR A 135 -11.96 13.48 12.88
C THR A 135 -10.81 14.37 12.43
N VAL A 136 -10.93 14.93 11.25
CA VAL A 136 -9.99 15.90 10.67
C VAL A 136 -10.73 17.21 10.42
N ALA A 137 -10.13 18.32 10.86
CA ALA A 137 -10.49 19.67 10.43
C ALA A 137 -9.26 20.35 9.84
N VAL A 138 -9.43 21.06 8.73
CA VAL A 138 -8.35 21.79 8.06
C VAL A 138 -8.62 23.28 8.14
N PHE A 139 -7.61 24.02 8.55
CA PHE A 139 -7.63 25.48 8.69
C PHE A 139 -6.68 26.11 7.68
N ASP A 140 -7.04 27.29 7.17
CA ASP A 140 -6.11 28.12 6.41
C ASP A 140 -5.16 28.90 7.35
N SER A 141 -4.30 29.73 6.77
CA SER A 141 -3.32 30.55 7.51
C SER A 141 -3.94 31.57 8.47
N ASP A 142 -5.20 31.93 8.29
CA ASP A 142 -5.94 32.84 9.16
C ASP A 142 -6.69 32.10 10.27
N GLY A 143 -6.60 30.76 10.30
CA GLY A 143 -7.33 29.92 11.25
C GLY A 143 -8.81 29.71 10.88
N LYS A 144 -9.19 29.97 9.63
CA LYS A 144 -10.53 29.69 9.11
C LYS A 144 -10.64 28.24 8.73
N VAL A 145 -11.73 27.58 9.11
CA VAL A 145 -12.04 26.20 8.69
C VAL A 145 -12.36 26.18 7.20
N VAL A 146 -11.62 25.38 6.43
CA VAL A 146 -11.77 25.24 4.98
C VAL A 146 -12.21 23.84 4.56
N PHE A 147 -12.02 22.85 5.44
CA PHE A 147 -12.42 21.46 5.21
C PHE A 147 -12.62 20.74 6.55
N SER A 148 -13.55 19.80 6.64
CA SER A 148 -13.59 18.83 7.73
C SER A 148 -14.20 17.50 7.29
N SER A 149 -13.78 16.42 7.94
CA SER A 149 -14.32 15.08 7.72
C SER A 149 -14.34 14.31 9.03
N ALA A 150 -15.44 13.64 9.32
CA ALA A 150 -15.56 12.69 10.42
C ALA A 150 -15.57 11.26 9.85
N LEU A 151 -14.85 10.33 10.51
CA LEU A 151 -14.63 8.95 10.03
C LEU A 151 -13.92 8.89 8.66
N SER A 152 -13.29 9.93 8.35
CA SER A 152 -12.32 10.29 7.31
C SER A 152 -12.31 9.44 6.04
N ASP A 153 -12.77 10.03 4.96
CA ASP A 153 -12.39 9.59 3.63
C ASP A 153 -10.99 10.14 3.30
N TYR A 154 -10.00 9.28 3.32
CA TYR A 154 -8.63 9.63 2.96
C TYR A 154 -8.53 10.25 1.57
N GLY A 155 -9.29 9.72 0.60
CA GLY A 155 -9.28 10.19 -0.78
C GLY A 155 -9.75 11.65 -0.91
N GLU A 156 -10.80 12.05 -0.17
CA GLU A 156 -11.29 13.43 -0.17
C GLU A 156 -10.26 14.41 0.43
N ILE A 157 -9.59 14.00 1.51
CA ILE A 157 -8.55 14.83 2.16
C ILE A 157 -7.33 14.98 1.25
N ALA A 158 -6.88 13.89 0.63
CA ALA A 158 -5.77 13.91 -0.32
C ALA A 158 -6.09 14.76 -1.54
N ALA A 159 -7.30 14.65 -2.10
CA ALA A 159 -7.77 15.46 -3.21
C ALA A 159 -7.80 16.96 -2.85
N PHE A 160 -8.30 17.30 -1.64
CA PHE A 160 -8.29 18.67 -1.15
C PHE A 160 -6.88 19.26 -1.10
N PHE A 161 -5.90 18.55 -0.53
CA PHE A 161 -4.53 19.05 -0.45
C PHE A 161 -3.86 19.12 -1.82
N THR A 162 -4.10 18.16 -2.70
CA THR A 162 -3.59 18.22 -4.09
C THR A 162 -4.12 19.46 -4.82
N GLU A 163 -5.41 19.76 -4.69
CA GLU A 163 -6.02 20.97 -5.27
C GLU A 163 -5.42 22.26 -4.70
N LYS A 164 -5.22 22.32 -3.38
CA LYS A 164 -4.84 23.57 -2.68
C LYS A 164 -3.34 23.81 -2.57
N LEU A 165 -2.53 22.75 -2.50
CA LEU A 165 -1.09 22.82 -2.31
C LEU A 165 -0.29 22.44 -3.56
N GLY A 166 -0.92 21.79 -4.52
CA GLY A 166 -0.29 21.18 -5.69
C GLY A 166 0.04 19.71 -5.45
N SER A 167 0.48 19.03 -6.49
CA SER A 167 0.87 17.63 -6.41
C SER A 167 2.32 17.49 -5.91
N PRO A 168 2.57 16.72 -4.85
CA PRO A 168 3.92 16.52 -4.29
C PRO A 168 4.89 15.82 -5.26
N ASP A 169 4.36 15.04 -6.20
CA ASP A 169 5.10 14.32 -7.25
C ASP A 169 5.42 15.19 -8.48
N GLY A 170 5.10 16.49 -8.45
CA GLY A 170 5.30 17.40 -9.56
C GLY A 170 4.28 17.26 -10.70
N SER A 171 3.21 16.47 -10.51
CA SER A 171 2.12 16.33 -11.49
C SER A 171 1.39 17.67 -11.69
N ASP A 172 0.97 17.94 -12.92
CA ASP A 172 0.17 19.10 -13.29
C ASP A 172 -1.24 18.68 -13.68
N ALA A 173 -2.22 18.99 -12.85
CA ALA A 173 -3.63 18.64 -13.09
C ALA A 173 -4.21 19.30 -14.35
N SER A 174 -3.61 20.38 -14.84
CA SER A 174 -4.05 21.10 -16.04
C SER A 174 -3.37 20.62 -17.31
N TYR A 175 -2.28 19.82 -17.19
CA TYR A 175 -1.51 19.38 -18.35
C TYR A 175 -2.25 18.31 -19.16
N ASN A 176 -2.14 18.43 -20.47
CA ASN A 176 -2.63 17.43 -21.42
C ASN A 176 -1.52 17.10 -22.41
N SER A 177 -1.19 15.82 -22.53
CA SER A 177 -0.22 15.33 -23.51
C SER A 177 -0.64 15.63 -24.94
N THR A 178 0.34 15.99 -25.75
CA THR A 178 0.18 16.32 -27.18
C THR A 178 1.09 15.48 -28.08
N ASP A 179 2.15 14.91 -27.54
CA ASP A 179 3.11 14.06 -28.28
C ASP A 179 3.09 12.62 -27.79
N TYR A 180 2.51 11.73 -28.57
CA TYR A 180 2.45 10.29 -28.33
C TYR A 180 3.49 9.50 -29.16
N SER A 181 4.48 10.15 -29.72
CA SER A 181 5.45 9.52 -30.64
C SER A 181 6.30 8.42 -29.96
N LYS A 182 6.47 8.51 -28.64
CA LYS A 182 7.19 7.50 -27.83
C LYS A 182 6.27 6.44 -27.22
N ASP A 183 4.94 6.56 -27.36
CA ASP A 183 4.00 5.61 -26.76
C ASP A 183 4.20 4.20 -27.31
N GLY A 184 4.29 3.23 -26.43
CA GLY A 184 4.57 1.83 -26.76
C GLY A 184 6.03 1.51 -27.08
N ASN A 185 6.96 2.45 -26.92
CA ASN A 185 8.39 2.16 -27.07
C ASN A 185 8.86 1.22 -25.96
N VAL A 186 9.71 0.25 -26.32
CA VAL A 186 10.25 -0.73 -25.38
C VAL A 186 11.72 -0.44 -25.10
N ARG A 187 12.04 -0.28 -23.82
CA ARG A 187 13.41 -0.21 -23.31
C ARG A 187 13.73 -1.48 -22.55
N THR A 188 14.78 -2.19 -22.98
CA THR A 188 15.28 -3.36 -22.22
C THR A 188 16.17 -2.88 -21.10
N LEU A 189 15.73 -3.09 -19.83
CA LEU A 189 16.51 -2.73 -18.65
C LEU A 189 17.50 -3.83 -18.28
N GLN A 190 17.08 -5.09 -18.46
CA GLN A 190 17.89 -6.26 -18.15
C GLN A 190 17.54 -7.41 -19.08
N LYS A 191 18.56 -8.21 -19.43
CA LYS A 191 18.41 -9.51 -20.10
C LYS A 191 18.91 -10.62 -19.19
N ALA A 192 18.14 -11.70 -19.14
CA ALA A 192 18.57 -12.92 -18.47
C ALA A 192 19.85 -13.46 -19.12
N SER A 193 20.79 -13.86 -18.29
CA SER A 193 22.01 -14.59 -18.68
C SER A 193 21.94 -16.07 -18.31
N GLU A 194 20.94 -16.47 -17.52
CA GLU A 194 20.69 -17.85 -17.11
C GLU A 194 19.25 -18.26 -17.40
N GLY A 195 19.05 -19.52 -17.77
CA GLY A 195 17.74 -20.10 -18.07
C GLY A 195 17.06 -19.51 -19.31
N SER A 196 15.75 -19.69 -19.42
CA SER A 196 14.93 -19.18 -20.52
C SER A 196 14.60 -17.68 -20.41
N GLY A 197 14.93 -17.08 -19.28
CA GLY A 197 14.52 -15.73 -18.89
C GLY A 197 13.08 -15.66 -18.38
N ILE A 198 12.88 -14.97 -17.29
CA ILE A 198 11.55 -14.73 -16.66
C ILE A 198 11.20 -13.28 -16.92
N ASP A 199 10.02 -12.99 -17.44
CA ASP A 199 9.69 -11.64 -17.91
C ASP A 199 9.00 -10.80 -16.83
N ILE A 200 9.56 -9.64 -16.56
CA ILE A 200 8.96 -8.55 -15.80
C ILE A 200 8.78 -7.36 -16.74
N ILE A 201 7.57 -6.83 -16.82
CA ILE A 201 7.25 -5.67 -17.64
C ILE A 201 6.83 -4.53 -16.72
N LEU A 202 7.56 -3.43 -16.79
CA LEU A 202 7.28 -2.19 -16.09
C LEU A 202 6.54 -1.25 -17.02
N ILE A 203 5.44 -0.67 -16.54
CA ILE A 203 4.59 0.27 -17.26
C ILE A 203 4.29 1.44 -16.32
N GLY A 204 4.34 2.67 -16.79
CA GLY A 204 3.90 3.83 -16.03
C GLY A 204 2.45 4.17 -16.33
N ASP A 205 1.74 4.69 -15.34
CA ASP A 205 0.41 5.29 -15.52
C ASP A 205 0.37 6.67 -14.86
N GLY A 206 -0.31 7.64 -15.47
CA GLY A 206 -0.27 9.03 -15.03
C GLY A 206 0.99 9.81 -15.46
N TYR A 207 1.76 9.29 -16.40
CA TYR A 207 2.92 9.98 -16.98
C TYR A 207 2.57 10.57 -18.34
N SER A 208 2.69 11.89 -18.45
CA SER A 208 2.48 12.61 -19.70
C SER A 208 3.71 12.56 -20.61
N ASP A 209 3.58 13.09 -21.83
CA ASP A 209 4.68 13.26 -22.78
C ASP A 209 5.83 14.12 -22.20
N ARG A 210 5.54 15.14 -21.37
CA ARG A 210 6.59 15.94 -20.72
C ARG A 210 7.40 15.14 -19.70
N LEU A 211 6.72 14.30 -18.88
CA LEU A 211 7.37 13.44 -17.87
C LEU A 211 8.15 12.28 -18.50
N VAL A 212 7.81 11.90 -19.72
CA VAL A 212 8.60 10.99 -20.54
C VAL A 212 9.78 11.72 -21.20
N ALA A 213 9.59 12.97 -21.59
CA ALA A 213 10.64 13.76 -22.27
C ALA A 213 11.75 14.22 -21.32
N ASP A 214 11.42 14.56 -20.07
CA ASP A 214 12.37 15.03 -19.07
C ASP A 214 13.12 13.91 -18.35
N GLY A 215 12.72 12.64 -18.53
CA GLY A 215 13.37 11.45 -17.96
C GLY A 215 12.72 10.90 -16.68
N THR A 216 11.75 11.59 -16.09
CA THR A 216 11.04 11.15 -14.86
C THR A 216 10.48 9.73 -15.00
N TYR A 217 9.89 9.42 -16.15
CA TYR A 217 9.40 8.08 -16.47
C TYR A 217 10.50 7.02 -16.37
N ASP A 218 11.61 7.26 -17.08
CA ASP A 218 12.72 6.31 -17.17
C ASP A 218 13.38 6.09 -15.80
N GLU A 219 13.59 7.15 -15.02
CA GLU A 219 14.13 7.07 -13.67
C GLU A 219 13.24 6.24 -12.74
N THR A 220 11.92 6.39 -12.86
CA THR A 220 10.96 5.60 -12.08
C THR A 220 11.02 4.11 -12.42
N MET A 221 11.10 3.76 -13.72
CA MET A 221 11.19 2.36 -14.13
C MET A 221 12.51 1.73 -13.69
N ASP A 222 13.63 2.44 -13.81
CA ASP A 222 14.95 1.97 -13.35
C ASP A 222 14.94 1.73 -11.84
N LYS A 223 14.39 2.65 -11.07
CA LYS A 223 14.23 2.54 -9.62
C LYS A 223 13.36 1.34 -9.23
N ALA A 224 12.21 1.15 -9.87
CA ALA A 224 11.32 0.03 -9.59
C ALA A 224 12.02 -1.32 -9.81
N MET A 225 12.80 -1.45 -10.89
CA MET A 225 13.61 -2.65 -11.15
C MET A 225 14.62 -2.89 -10.02
N GLU A 226 15.39 -1.88 -9.62
CA GLU A 226 16.41 -2.04 -8.58
C GLU A 226 15.78 -2.40 -7.21
N LEU A 227 14.62 -1.83 -6.89
CA LEU A 227 13.91 -2.15 -5.65
C LEU A 227 13.33 -3.57 -5.66
N PHE A 228 12.86 -4.08 -6.80
CA PHE A 228 12.37 -5.46 -6.92
C PHE A 228 13.47 -6.48 -6.59
N PHE A 229 14.70 -6.23 -7.06
CA PHE A 229 15.83 -7.12 -6.82
C PHE A 229 16.57 -6.88 -5.48
N LYS A 230 16.03 -6.12 -4.56
CA LYS A 230 16.62 -5.97 -3.22
C LYS A 230 16.39 -7.17 -2.30
N ALA A 231 15.24 -7.83 -2.43
CA ALA A 231 14.84 -8.93 -1.56
C ALA A 231 15.35 -10.29 -2.09
N GLU A 232 15.79 -11.16 -1.17
CA GLU A 232 16.03 -12.57 -1.51
C GLU A 232 14.68 -13.32 -1.62
N PRO A 233 14.59 -14.28 -2.52
CA PRO A 233 15.57 -14.87 -3.48
C PRO A 233 15.78 -14.07 -4.78
N TYR A 234 15.03 -13.01 -5.06
CA TYR A 234 15.13 -12.25 -6.32
C TYR A 234 16.51 -11.68 -6.56
N LYS A 235 17.16 -11.20 -5.50
CA LYS A 235 18.49 -10.59 -5.56
C LYS A 235 19.54 -11.55 -6.11
N THR A 236 19.64 -12.74 -5.53
CA THR A 236 20.64 -13.73 -5.94
C THR A 236 20.34 -14.34 -7.31
N HIS A 237 19.07 -14.48 -7.67
CA HIS A 237 18.66 -15.06 -8.95
C HIS A 237 18.31 -14.01 -10.00
N ARG A 238 18.80 -12.78 -9.85
CA ARG A 238 18.54 -11.67 -10.75
C ARG A 238 18.85 -12.02 -12.21
N ASP A 239 19.91 -12.80 -12.43
CA ASP A 239 20.37 -13.21 -13.76
C ASP A 239 19.40 -14.10 -14.54
N MET A 240 18.36 -14.59 -13.90
CA MET A 240 17.30 -15.38 -14.53
C MET A 240 16.15 -14.53 -15.09
N PHE A 241 16.19 -13.20 -14.92
CA PHE A 241 15.09 -12.31 -15.29
C PHE A 241 15.42 -11.41 -16.48
N ASN A 242 14.44 -11.28 -17.39
CA ASN A 242 14.38 -10.18 -18.33
C ASN A 242 13.50 -9.08 -17.72
N VAL A 243 13.91 -7.83 -17.84
CA VAL A 243 13.12 -6.68 -17.41
C VAL A 243 13.00 -5.69 -18.56
N TYR A 244 11.78 -5.30 -18.84
CA TYR A 244 11.45 -4.34 -19.88
C TYR A 244 10.65 -3.19 -19.27
N ALA A 245 10.94 -1.96 -19.71
CA ALA A 245 10.07 -0.82 -19.52
C ALA A 245 9.35 -0.53 -20.84
N VAL A 246 8.02 -0.42 -20.79
CA VAL A 246 7.22 -0.08 -21.97
C VAL A 246 6.61 1.29 -21.73
N THR A 247 6.99 2.28 -22.53
CA THR A 247 6.50 3.65 -22.39
C THR A 247 4.99 3.70 -22.62
N ALA A 248 4.26 4.20 -21.63
CA ALA A 248 2.83 4.41 -21.71
C ALA A 248 2.53 5.89 -21.40
N ILE A 249 2.12 6.64 -22.44
CA ILE A 249 1.87 8.07 -22.33
C ILE A 249 0.41 8.30 -21.95
N SER A 250 0.20 8.85 -20.76
CA SER A 250 -1.11 9.28 -20.27
C SER A 250 -1.48 10.65 -20.82
N GLN A 251 -2.76 10.86 -21.11
CA GLN A 251 -3.24 12.19 -21.48
C GLN A 251 -3.07 13.17 -20.31
N ASN A 252 -3.40 12.74 -19.09
CA ASN A 252 -3.31 13.55 -17.90
C ASN A 252 -2.36 12.91 -16.87
N GLU A 253 -1.86 13.73 -15.95
CA GLU A 253 -0.92 13.32 -14.89
C GLU A 253 -1.58 13.01 -13.55
N VAL A 254 -2.89 13.12 -13.46
CA VAL A 254 -3.66 13.01 -12.21
C VAL A 254 -4.81 12.01 -12.34
N TYR A 255 -5.25 11.47 -11.20
CA TYR A 255 -6.34 10.49 -11.09
C TYR A 255 -7.65 11.16 -10.62
N ALA A 256 -8.06 12.22 -11.29
CA ALA A 256 -9.27 12.96 -10.98
C ALA A 256 -10.44 12.58 -11.89
N THR A 257 -11.66 12.93 -11.50
CA THR A 257 -12.83 12.75 -12.36
C THR A 257 -12.66 13.48 -13.68
N GLY A 258 -12.77 12.75 -14.78
CA GLY A 258 -12.59 13.28 -16.15
C GLY A 258 -11.14 13.26 -16.65
N ALA A 259 -10.17 12.90 -15.83
CA ALA A 259 -8.80 12.62 -16.28
C ALA A 259 -8.73 11.27 -17.00
N SER A 260 -7.78 11.15 -17.91
CA SER A 260 -7.52 9.93 -18.69
C SER A 260 -6.05 9.57 -18.61
N THR A 261 -5.76 8.38 -18.08
CA THR A 261 -4.42 7.83 -17.99
C THR A 261 -4.23 6.66 -18.95
N ALA A 262 -2.99 6.23 -19.18
CA ALA A 262 -2.64 5.25 -20.22
C ALA A 262 -3.35 3.90 -20.02
N VAL A 263 -3.40 3.42 -18.79
CA VAL A 263 -4.10 2.18 -18.43
C VAL A 263 -5.35 2.42 -17.59
N GLU A 264 -5.91 3.63 -17.64
CA GLU A 264 -7.15 3.98 -16.92
C GLU A 264 -7.05 3.70 -15.42
N GLY A 265 -5.90 4.03 -14.81
CA GLY A 265 -5.65 3.82 -13.39
C GLY A 265 -6.65 4.56 -12.51
N TYR A 266 -6.99 3.95 -11.37
CA TYR A 266 -7.90 4.53 -10.41
C TYR A 266 -7.53 4.17 -8.98
N PHE A 267 -7.95 5.01 -8.04
CA PHE A 267 -7.92 4.76 -6.61
C PHE A 267 -9.33 4.41 -6.15
N GLY A 268 -9.49 3.21 -5.59
CA GLY A 268 -10.75 2.73 -5.02
C GLY A 268 -10.88 3.06 -3.54
N SER A 269 -11.84 2.39 -2.88
CA SER A 269 -11.99 2.49 -1.43
C SER A 269 -10.83 1.82 -0.70
N SER A 270 -10.46 2.36 0.47
CA SER A 270 -9.35 1.83 1.27
C SER A 270 -8.01 1.92 0.53
N MET A 271 -7.23 0.85 0.49
CA MET A 271 -5.92 0.76 -0.17
C MET A 271 -6.01 0.16 -1.57
N HIS A 272 -7.22 -0.05 -2.08
CA HIS A 272 -7.44 -0.67 -3.38
C HIS A 272 -7.10 0.28 -4.52
N VAL A 273 -6.29 -0.17 -5.44
CA VAL A 273 -5.95 0.52 -6.68
C VAL A 273 -6.05 -0.45 -7.85
N GLY A 274 -6.26 0.07 -9.02
CA GLY A 274 -6.34 -0.76 -10.22
C GLY A 274 -6.35 0.08 -11.49
N GLY A 275 -6.61 -0.59 -12.60
CA GLY A 275 -6.69 0.01 -13.91
C GLY A 275 -7.34 -0.93 -14.92
N ASN A 276 -7.14 -0.67 -16.18
CA ASN A 276 -7.56 -1.54 -17.25
C ASN A 276 -6.48 -2.59 -17.55
N ASP A 277 -6.58 -3.76 -16.94
CA ASP A 277 -5.61 -4.85 -17.10
C ASP A 277 -5.40 -5.26 -18.55
N ALA A 278 -6.45 -5.20 -19.40
CA ALA A 278 -6.31 -5.52 -20.81
C ALA A 278 -5.36 -4.54 -21.51
N LYS A 279 -5.45 -3.24 -21.19
CA LYS A 279 -4.49 -2.24 -21.72
C LYS A 279 -3.08 -2.49 -21.18
N ALA A 280 -2.93 -2.82 -19.90
CA ALA A 280 -1.62 -3.16 -19.34
C ALA A 280 -1.01 -4.39 -20.05
N MET A 281 -1.80 -5.41 -20.35
CA MET A 281 -1.38 -6.57 -21.13
C MET A 281 -1.05 -6.22 -22.58
N GLU A 282 -1.81 -5.32 -23.22
CA GLU A 282 -1.52 -4.81 -24.58
C GLU A 282 -0.16 -4.09 -24.64
N TYR A 283 0.18 -3.30 -23.61
CA TYR A 283 1.53 -2.72 -23.50
C TYR A 283 2.59 -3.80 -23.29
N ALA A 284 2.36 -4.77 -22.43
CA ALA A 284 3.30 -5.88 -22.18
C ALA A 284 3.60 -6.68 -23.47
N LEU A 285 2.59 -6.91 -24.32
CA LEU A 285 2.73 -7.58 -25.61
C LEU A 285 3.57 -6.80 -26.66
N LYS A 286 3.94 -5.57 -26.38
CA LYS A 286 4.94 -4.86 -27.20
C LYS A 286 6.38 -5.32 -26.89
N ALA A 287 6.61 -5.87 -25.71
CA ALA A 287 7.93 -6.32 -25.23
C ALA A 287 8.13 -7.83 -25.35
N ILE A 288 7.07 -8.62 -25.19
CA ILE A 288 7.12 -10.08 -25.17
C ILE A 288 6.03 -10.70 -26.07
N SER A 289 6.18 -11.98 -26.40
CA SER A 289 5.14 -12.71 -27.15
C SER A 289 3.97 -13.10 -26.24
N ASP A 290 2.84 -13.45 -26.85
CA ASP A 290 1.64 -13.89 -26.15
C ASP A 290 1.83 -15.20 -25.37
N GLU A 291 2.68 -16.13 -25.85
CA GLU A 291 2.99 -17.33 -25.08
C GLU A 291 3.71 -17.00 -23.76
N ARG A 292 4.61 -16.00 -23.79
CA ARG A 292 5.36 -15.59 -22.60
C ARG A 292 4.54 -14.79 -21.61
N LEU A 293 3.45 -14.16 -22.07
CA LEU A 293 2.55 -13.40 -21.21
C LEU A 293 1.94 -14.28 -20.11
N ASN A 294 1.76 -15.59 -20.37
CA ASN A 294 1.20 -16.53 -19.40
C ASN A 294 2.01 -16.64 -18.10
N ASP A 295 3.30 -16.32 -18.13
CA ASP A 295 4.21 -16.41 -16.99
C ASP A 295 4.74 -15.06 -16.53
N ALA A 296 4.31 -13.98 -17.19
CA ALA A 296 4.86 -12.65 -16.97
C ALA A 296 4.26 -11.95 -15.75
N LEU A 297 5.09 -11.14 -15.11
CA LEU A 297 4.68 -10.16 -14.13
C LEU A 297 4.64 -8.78 -14.77
N ILE A 298 3.48 -8.14 -14.75
CA ILE A 298 3.29 -6.74 -15.17
C ILE A 298 3.21 -5.87 -13.93
N ILE A 299 4.02 -4.84 -13.86
CA ILE A 299 4.06 -3.85 -12.79
C ILE A 299 3.63 -2.51 -13.36
N VAL A 300 2.55 -1.95 -12.84
CA VAL A 300 2.05 -0.64 -13.22
C VAL A 300 2.42 0.37 -12.12
N MET A 301 3.39 1.22 -12.43
CA MET A 301 3.84 2.31 -11.57
C MET A 301 2.93 3.51 -11.76
N MET A 302 2.08 3.79 -10.78
CA MET A 302 1.16 4.92 -10.82
C MET A 302 1.88 6.20 -10.37
N ASN A 303 1.85 7.25 -11.16
CA ASN A 303 2.44 8.56 -10.83
C ASN A 303 1.61 9.25 -9.74
N SER A 304 1.82 8.84 -8.51
CA SER A 304 1.16 9.37 -7.32
C SER A 304 1.97 9.03 -6.07
N THR A 305 1.96 9.91 -5.10
CA THR A 305 2.61 9.71 -3.81
C THR A 305 1.74 9.01 -2.77
N ALA A 306 0.51 8.63 -3.11
CA ALA A 306 -0.35 7.84 -2.23
C ALA A 306 0.32 6.52 -1.83
N PHE A 307 -0.06 5.97 -0.66
CA PHE A 307 0.32 4.61 -0.27
C PHE A 307 -0.88 3.69 -0.47
N ALA A 308 -0.81 2.84 -1.46
CA ALA A 308 -1.84 1.87 -1.82
C ALA A 308 -1.23 0.77 -2.70
N GLY A 309 -1.85 -0.38 -2.78
CA GLY A 309 -1.38 -1.46 -3.64
C GLY A 309 -2.45 -2.51 -3.85
N THR A 310 -2.48 -3.11 -5.03
CA THR A 310 -3.34 -4.26 -5.33
C THR A 310 -2.76 -5.06 -6.49
N CYS A 311 -2.65 -6.35 -6.32
CA CYS A 311 -2.25 -7.26 -7.39
C CYS A 311 -3.47 -8.00 -7.96
N TYR A 312 -3.64 -7.96 -9.27
CA TYR A 312 -4.64 -8.73 -10.02
C TYR A 312 -3.99 -10.00 -10.57
N MET A 313 -4.48 -11.14 -10.14
CA MET A 313 -3.92 -12.44 -10.46
C MET A 313 -4.84 -13.21 -11.42
N TYR A 314 -4.28 -13.61 -12.55
CA TYR A 314 -4.96 -14.35 -13.60
C TYR A 314 -4.60 -15.83 -13.55
N ASP A 315 -5.58 -16.68 -13.81
CA ASP A 315 -5.38 -18.12 -13.89
C ASP A 315 -4.42 -18.45 -15.05
N PRO A 316 -3.49 -19.40 -14.87
CA PRO A 316 -2.60 -19.79 -15.96
C PRO A 316 -3.41 -20.45 -17.09
N VAL A 317 -3.00 -20.16 -18.33
CA VAL A 317 -3.53 -20.89 -19.49
C VAL A 317 -2.95 -22.29 -19.47
N HIS A 318 -3.81 -23.29 -19.48
CA HIS A 318 -3.35 -24.68 -19.55
C HIS A 318 -2.66 -24.93 -20.88
N SER A 319 -1.43 -25.38 -20.84
CA SER A 319 -0.69 -25.83 -22.01
C SER A 319 -0.75 -27.37 -22.09
N THR A 320 -1.39 -27.89 -23.12
CA THR A 320 -1.41 -29.34 -23.40
C THR A 320 -0.02 -29.89 -23.75
N GLU A 321 0.92 -29.02 -24.15
CA GLU A 321 2.29 -29.40 -24.49
C GLU A 321 3.20 -29.45 -23.25
N LEU A 322 2.81 -28.77 -22.18
CA LEU A 322 3.64 -28.59 -21.00
C LEU A 322 3.00 -29.27 -19.81
N ASP A 323 2.51 -30.38 -19.61
CA ASP A 323 1.99 -31.05 -18.41
C ASP A 323 2.09 -30.29 -17.05
N TYR A 324 2.17 -28.99 -17.07
CA TYR A 324 2.10 -28.13 -15.89
C TYR A 324 1.41 -26.84 -16.27
N PHE A 325 0.75 -26.24 -15.31
CA PHE A 325 0.24 -24.88 -15.45
C PHE A 325 1.40 -23.91 -15.39
N GLY A 326 1.39 -22.87 -16.23
CA GLY A 326 2.29 -21.74 -16.11
C GLY A 326 2.08 -20.99 -14.79
N ASN A 327 2.81 -19.89 -14.63
CA ASN A 327 2.72 -19.08 -13.41
C ASN A 327 1.35 -18.38 -13.28
N GLY A 328 0.69 -18.08 -14.39
CA GLY A 328 -0.42 -17.15 -14.49
C GLY A 328 0.07 -15.71 -14.49
N THR A 329 -0.40 -14.93 -15.46
CA THR A 329 -0.12 -13.48 -15.55
C THR A 329 -0.57 -12.77 -14.28
N SER A 330 0.18 -11.78 -13.84
CA SER A 330 -0.26 -10.85 -12.80
C SER A 330 -0.03 -9.41 -13.20
N VAL A 331 -0.95 -8.54 -12.78
CA VAL A 331 -0.82 -7.08 -12.95
C VAL A 331 -0.86 -6.46 -11.56
N ALA A 332 0.28 -5.95 -11.11
CA ALA A 332 0.42 -5.29 -9.82
C ALA A 332 0.39 -3.77 -10.01
N TYR A 333 -0.57 -3.10 -9.39
CA TYR A 333 -0.70 -1.65 -9.39
C TYR A 333 -0.28 -1.09 -8.06
N PHE A 334 0.58 -0.08 -8.07
CA PHE A 334 0.89 0.71 -6.89
C PHE A 334 1.51 2.06 -7.27
N PRO A 335 1.27 3.10 -6.43
CA PRO A 335 1.89 4.40 -6.62
C PRO A 335 3.39 4.36 -6.35
N VAL A 336 4.11 5.36 -6.86
CA VAL A 336 5.53 5.56 -6.55
C VAL A 336 5.79 5.83 -5.06
N GLY A 337 4.75 6.18 -4.30
CA GLY A 337 4.82 6.38 -2.86
C GLY A 337 5.54 7.67 -2.45
N VAL A 338 5.60 7.90 -1.15
CA VAL A 338 6.22 9.10 -0.56
C VAL A 338 7.74 9.02 -0.48
N ASN A 339 8.30 7.81 -0.48
CA ASN A 339 9.74 7.57 -0.38
C ASN A 339 10.08 6.15 -0.86
N ASP A 340 11.38 5.87 -0.96
CA ASP A 340 11.89 4.59 -1.44
C ASP A 340 11.56 3.41 -0.52
N GLU A 341 11.43 3.62 0.79
CA GLU A 341 11.08 2.57 1.75
C GLU A 341 9.62 2.11 1.54
N ALA A 342 8.70 3.05 1.38
CA ALA A 342 7.29 2.76 1.08
C ALA A 342 7.15 2.05 -0.27
N LEU A 343 7.85 2.51 -1.30
CA LEU A 343 7.84 1.89 -2.62
C LEU A 343 8.44 0.48 -2.59
N GLU A 344 9.55 0.27 -1.88
CA GLU A 344 10.16 -1.06 -1.71
C GLU A 344 9.21 -2.04 -1.03
N GLN A 345 8.48 -1.59 0.00
CA GLN A 345 7.48 -2.38 0.69
C GLN A 345 6.35 -2.81 -0.26
N LEU A 346 5.80 -1.87 -1.04
CA LEU A 346 4.74 -2.16 -2.03
C LEU A 346 5.23 -3.12 -3.12
N ILE A 347 6.41 -2.89 -3.69
CA ILE A 347 7.00 -3.78 -4.70
C ILE A 347 7.18 -5.19 -4.14
N ARG A 348 7.73 -5.31 -2.93
CA ARG A 348 7.96 -6.60 -2.28
C ARG A 348 6.65 -7.34 -2.03
N HIS A 349 5.61 -6.66 -1.52
CA HIS A 349 4.32 -7.26 -1.20
C HIS A 349 3.52 -7.58 -2.47
N GLU A 350 3.21 -6.57 -3.29
CA GLU A 350 2.31 -6.69 -4.44
C GLU A 350 2.96 -7.40 -5.63
N ALA A 351 4.15 -6.96 -6.03
CA ALA A 351 4.78 -7.52 -7.22
C ALA A 351 5.53 -8.82 -6.92
N GLY A 352 6.39 -8.83 -5.90
CA GLY A 352 7.16 -10.01 -5.54
C GLY A 352 6.32 -11.09 -4.85
N GLY A 353 5.54 -10.73 -3.84
CA GLY A 353 4.73 -11.66 -3.06
C GLY A 353 3.54 -12.20 -3.83
N HIS A 354 2.56 -11.35 -4.13
CA HIS A 354 1.37 -11.78 -4.86
C HIS A 354 1.64 -12.02 -6.34
N GLY A 355 2.24 -11.04 -7.00
CA GLY A 355 2.36 -11.04 -8.45
C GLY A 355 3.21 -12.18 -9.00
N PHE A 356 4.43 -12.32 -8.52
CA PHE A 356 5.34 -13.36 -8.96
C PHE A 356 5.20 -14.65 -8.16
N ALA A 357 5.35 -14.58 -6.84
CA ALA A 357 5.44 -15.78 -6.00
C ALA A 357 4.09 -16.43 -5.70
N LYS A 358 2.98 -15.76 -6.00
CA LYS A 358 1.62 -16.24 -5.74
C LYS A 358 1.39 -16.58 -4.26
N LEU A 359 1.97 -15.76 -3.39
CA LEU A 359 1.77 -15.86 -1.95
C LEU A 359 0.45 -15.20 -1.56
N ALA A 360 -0.15 -15.70 -0.49
CA ALA A 360 -1.32 -15.12 0.14
C ALA A 360 -0.93 -14.06 1.18
N ASP A 361 -1.89 -13.19 1.54
CA ASP A 361 -1.77 -12.35 2.72
C ASP A 361 -1.68 -13.19 3.99
N GLU A 362 -0.70 -12.89 4.82
CA GLU A 362 -0.54 -13.48 6.15
C GLU A 362 -1.20 -12.64 7.26
N TYR A 363 -1.71 -11.45 6.93
CA TYR A 363 -2.43 -10.61 7.88
C TYR A 363 -3.91 -10.98 8.03
N ALA A 364 -4.49 -10.59 9.14
CA ALA A 364 -5.88 -10.90 9.47
C ALA A 364 -6.55 -9.76 10.23
N TYR A 365 -7.81 -9.52 9.93
CA TYR A 365 -8.63 -8.55 10.64
C TYR A 365 -9.59 -9.28 11.60
N ARG A 366 -9.55 -8.91 12.89
CA ARG A 366 -10.39 -9.53 13.92
C ARG A 366 -11.88 -9.52 13.55
N ASN A 367 -12.33 -8.47 12.89
CA ASN A 367 -13.74 -8.31 12.49
C ASN A 367 -14.19 -9.26 11.37
N ASN A 368 -13.25 -9.86 10.62
CA ASN A 368 -13.59 -10.82 9.56
C ASN A 368 -13.93 -12.22 10.12
N GLY A 369 -13.60 -12.48 11.39
CA GLY A 369 -13.93 -13.74 12.05
C GLY A 369 -13.31 -14.97 11.40
N ALA A 370 -14.07 -16.06 11.34
CA ALA A 370 -13.62 -17.31 10.72
C ALA A 370 -13.79 -17.29 9.20
N ILE A 371 -12.83 -17.92 8.49
CA ILE A 371 -12.93 -18.07 7.04
C ILE A 371 -14.16 -18.93 6.65
N PRO A 372 -15.01 -18.47 5.70
CA PRO A 372 -16.12 -19.26 5.20
C PRO A 372 -15.63 -20.48 4.41
N TYR A 373 -16.33 -21.61 4.54
CA TYR A 373 -15.99 -22.86 3.81
C TYR A 373 -15.83 -22.66 2.30
N ILE A 374 -16.68 -21.83 1.71
CA ILE A 374 -16.59 -21.56 0.26
C ILE A 374 -15.24 -20.89 -0.09
N LYS A 375 -14.72 -20.02 0.78
CA LYS A 375 -13.44 -19.38 0.55
C LYS A 375 -12.27 -20.33 0.71
N VAL A 376 -12.37 -21.30 1.64
CA VAL A 376 -11.39 -22.39 1.74
C VAL A 376 -11.35 -23.16 0.42
N ALA A 377 -12.51 -23.61 -0.09
CA ALA A 377 -12.58 -24.37 -1.33
C ALA A 377 -12.09 -23.58 -2.55
N GLU A 378 -12.40 -22.28 -2.64
CA GLU A 378 -11.90 -21.40 -3.71
C GLU A 378 -10.37 -21.24 -3.65
N THR A 379 -9.81 -21.20 -2.44
CA THR A 379 -8.36 -21.07 -2.22
C THR A 379 -7.65 -22.39 -2.55
N GLU A 380 -8.16 -23.52 -2.03
CA GLU A 380 -7.63 -24.85 -2.31
C GLU A 380 -7.64 -25.18 -3.81
N ALA A 381 -8.66 -24.73 -4.55
CA ALA A 381 -8.74 -24.93 -6.00
C ALA A 381 -7.56 -24.27 -6.76
N LYS A 382 -6.91 -23.24 -6.20
CA LYS A 382 -5.75 -22.59 -6.81
C LYS A 382 -4.43 -23.26 -6.44
N GLU A 383 -4.42 -24.18 -5.49
CA GLU A 383 -3.21 -24.91 -5.10
C GLU A 383 -2.69 -25.83 -6.22
N GLU A 384 -3.56 -26.26 -7.16
CA GLU A 384 -3.14 -27.00 -8.35
C GLU A 384 -2.16 -26.19 -9.23
N TYR A 385 -2.24 -24.84 -9.18
CA TYR A 385 -1.30 -23.92 -9.85
C TYR A 385 -0.04 -23.65 -9.03
N GLY A 386 0.10 -24.30 -7.86
CA GLY A 386 1.20 -24.06 -6.94
C GLY A 386 1.10 -22.74 -6.18
N TRP A 387 -0.10 -22.11 -6.11
CA TRP A 387 -0.34 -20.89 -5.34
C TRP A 387 -0.43 -21.17 -3.84
N TRP A 388 -0.35 -20.12 -3.02
CA TRP A 388 -0.65 -20.11 -1.58
C TRP A 388 0.24 -21.04 -0.73
N LYS A 389 1.54 -21.08 -1.03
CA LYS A 389 2.49 -21.93 -0.29
C LYS A 389 2.78 -21.45 1.13
N ASN A 390 2.44 -20.19 1.44
CA ASN A 390 2.70 -19.56 2.74
C ASN A 390 1.49 -19.56 3.68
N ILE A 391 0.38 -20.19 3.31
CA ILE A 391 -0.79 -20.37 4.19
C ILE A 391 -1.30 -21.81 4.13
N ASP A 392 -2.04 -22.21 5.16
CA ASP A 392 -2.69 -23.52 5.24
C ASP A 392 -4.00 -23.43 6.04
N PHE A 393 -4.84 -24.43 5.91
CA PHE A 393 -6.10 -24.57 6.66
C PHE A 393 -6.02 -25.62 7.78
N THR A 394 -4.91 -26.36 7.88
CA THR A 394 -4.63 -27.24 9.01
C THR A 394 -3.74 -26.59 10.04
N ASN A 395 -4.01 -26.82 11.33
CA ASN A 395 -3.15 -26.42 12.43
C ASN A 395 -2.26 -27.55 12.92
N ASN A 396 -2.24 -28.69 12.24
CA ASN A 396 -1.39 -29.81 12.61
C ASN A 396 0.05 -29.58 12.13
N PRO A 397 1.04 -29.39 13.05
CA PRO A 397 2.42 -29.13 12.66
C PRO A 397 3.08 -30.22 11.82
N ALA A 398 2.52 -31.44 11.83
CA ALA A 398 3.05 -32.55 11.03
C ALA A 398 2.56 -32.54 9.58
N ASP A 399 1.39 -31.97 9.32
CA ASP A 399 0.71 -32.01 8.03
C ASP A 399 0.72 -30.66 7.28
N ILE A 400 1.09 -29.58 8.00
CA ILE A 400 1.10 -28.23 7.43
C ILE A 400 2.18 -28.08 6.34
N LYS A 401 1.94 -27.28 5.32
CA LYS A 401 2.78 -27.12 4.13
C LYS A 401 4.25 -26.88 4.45
N TRP A 402 4.55 -26.16 5.52
CA TRP A 402 5.91 -25.85 5.99
C TRP A 402 6.39 -26.73 7.16
N SER A 403 5.79 -27.92 7.35
CA SER A 403 6.18 -28.87 8.42
C SER A 403 7.68 -29.16 8.46
N GLY A 404 8.33 -29.17 7.29
CA GLY A 404 9.76 -29.39 7.20
C GLY A 404 10.66 -28.30 7.79
N PHE A 405 10.12 -27.11 8.10
CA PHE A 405 10.85 -26.03 8.76
C PHE A 405 10.57 -25.96 10.25
N ILE A 406 9.46 -26.55 10.72
CA ILE A 406 9.10 -26.56 12.13
C ILE A 406 10.11 -27.44 12.88
N ASN A 407 10.72 -26.87 13.93
CA ASN A 407 11.80 -27.50 14.72
C ASN A 407 13.11 -27.77 13.94
N ASP A 408 13.30 -27.21 12.75
CA ASP A 408 14.59 -27.22 12.08
C ASP A 408 15.51 -26.19 12.76
N GLU A 409 16.57 -26.67 13.41
CA GLU A 409 17.50 -25.82 14.18
C GLU A 409 18.15 -24.72 13.33
N ARG A 410 18.26 -24.92 12.01
CA ARG A 410 18.84 -23.97 11.07
C ARG A 410 17.96 -22.71 10.88
N TYR A 411 16.66 -22.82 11.21
CA TYR A 411 15.66 -21.76 11.11
C TYR A 411 15.09 -21.32 12.47
N SER A 412 15.75 -21.70 13.56
CA SER A 412 15.30 -21.38 14.92
C SER A 412 15.21 -19.88 15.23
N ASP A 413 15.98 -19.07 14.51
CA ASP A 413 15.98 -17.60 14.61
C ASP A 413 14.75 -16.95 13.94
N GLU A 414 14.09 -17.64 13.00
CA GLU A 414 12.88 -17.13 12.32
C GLU A 414 11.57 -17.39 13.10
N GLY A 415 11.59 -18.26 14.10
CA GLY A 415 10.43 -18.57 14.92
C GLY A 415 9.30 -19.23 14.13
N ILE A 416 9.64 -20.07 13.15
CA ILE A 416 8.65 -20.77 12.31
C ILE A 416 7.79 -21.69 13.15
N GLY A 417 6.48 -21.56 13.00
CA GLY A 417 5.49 -22.30 13.78
C GLY A 417 4.16 -22.40 13.05
N VAL A 418 3.08 -22.39 13.81
CA VAL A 418 1.70 -22.38 13.33
C VAL A 418 0.97 -21.23 14.00
N PHE A 419 0.75 -20.16 13.26
CA PHE A 419 0.11 -18.93 13.74
C PHE A 419 -1.26 -18.79 13.09
N GLU A 420 -2.32 -18.64 13.88
CA GLU A 420 -3.66 -18.47 13.35
C GLU A 420 -3.87 -17.04 12.83
N GLY A 421 -4.49 -16.93 11.67
CA GLY A 421 -4.80 -15.70 10.93
C GLY A 421 -4.08 -15.66 9.59
N GLY A 422 -4.83 -15.23 8.55
CA GLY A 422 -4.35 -15.08 7.17
C GLY A 422 -5.52 -14.89 6.21
N LEU A 423 -5.26 -14.56 4.94
CA LEU A 423 -6.29 -14.23 3.94
C LEU A 423 -7.31 -13.20 4.48
N THR A 424 -6.86 -12.28 5.31
CA THR A 424 -7.68 -11.31 6.05
C THR A 424 -8.60 -11.89 7.14
N TYR A 425 -8.74 -13.21 7.26
CA TYR A 425 -9.58 -13.88 8.26
C TYR A 425 -8.82 -14.15 9.55
N TRP A 426 -9.50 -13.92 10.70
CA TRP A 426 -8.91 -14.06 12.03
C TRP A 426 -8.74 -15.51 12.46
N MET A 427 -9.62 -16.42 12.01
CA MET A 427 -9.63 -17.83 12.40
C MET A 427 -9.75 -18.77 11.19
N GLY A 428 -9.15 -19.96 11.31
CA GLY A 428 -9.24 -21.05 10.35
C GLY A 428 -8.28 -20.95 9.18
N VAL A 429 -7.37 -19.99 9.19
CA VAL A 429 -6.23 -19.89 8.28
C VAL A 429 -4.97 -19.80 9.12
N TYR A 430 -3.90 -20.44 8.69
CA TYR A 430 -2.65 -20.49 9.44
C TYR A 430 -1.50 -20.01 8.56
N ARG A 431 -0.50 -19.36 9.19
CA ARG A 431 0.70 -18.80 8.57
C ARG A 431 1.97 -19.26 9.30
N PRO A 432 3.16 -19.17 8.66
CA PRO A 432 4.38 -19.77 9.19
C PRO A 432 5.02 -18.98 10.35
N THR A 433 4.88 -17.65 10.35
CA THR A 433 5.54 -16.76 11.32
C THR A 433 4.55 -15.73 11.88
N ASP A 434 4.89 -15.14 13.00
CA ASP A 434 4.08 -14.07 13.58
C ASP A 434 4.06 -12.85 12.65
N ASP A 435 5.21 -12.52 12.04
CA ASP A 435 5.35 -11.41 11.10
C ASP A 435 6.20 -11.78 9.87
N SER A 436 5.94 -11.11 8.75
CA SER A 436 6.64 -11.29 7.46
C SER A 436 6.33 -10.18 6.46
N ALA A 437 6.99 -10.19 5.31
CA ALA A 437 6.67 -9.31 4.18
C ALA A 437 5.21 -9.40 3.72
N MET A 438 4.55 -10.56 3.90
CA MET A 438 3.15 -10.79 3.54
C MET A 438 2.18 -10.52 4.71
N ASN A 439 2.68 -10.14 5.87
CA ASN A 439 1.87 -9.76 7.04
C ASN A 439 1.93 -8.24 7.26
N SER A 440 2.95 -7.72 7.94
CA SER A 440 3.06 -6.29 8.21
C SER A 440 3.67 -5.48 7.05
N GLY A 441 4.21 -6.16 6.05
CA GLY A 441 5.01 -5.53 5.00
C GLY A 441 6.43 -5.13 5.45
N ILE A 442 6.72 -5.23 6.76
CA ILE A 442 8.04 -4.96 7.34
C ILE A 442 8.84 -6.27 7.39
N GLY A 443 10.14 -6.16 7.23
CA GLY A 443 11.00 -7.35 7.21
C GLY A 443 11.01 -8.07 5.85
N GLY A 444 11.56 -9.28 5.83
CA GLY A 444 11.70 -10.11 4.65
C GLY A 444 10.61 -11.17 4.51
N TYR A 445 10.71 -11.94 3.45
CA TYR A 445 9.94 -13.18 3.34
C TYR A 445 10.42 -14.20 4.36
N ASN A 446 9.49 -14.91 5.02
CA ASN A 446 9.84 -16.07 5.85
C ASN A 446 10.34 -17.24 4.99
N ALA A 447 11.00 -18.25 5.61
CA ALA A 447 11.62 -19.35 4.86
C ALA A 447 10.66 -20.13 3.94
N PRO A 448 9.41 -20.45 4.32
CA PRO A 448 8.44 -21.06 3.40
C PRO A 448 8.11 -20.20 2.19
N SER A 449 8.02 -18.89 2.37
CA SER A 449 7.79 -17.94 1.27
C SER A 449 9.03 -17.89 0.35
N ARG A 450 10.25 -17.87 0.91
CA ARG A 450 11.48 -17.89 0.12
C ARG A 450 11.64 -19.21 -0.64
N GLU A 451 11.24 -20.35 -0.06
CA GLU A 451 11.21 -21.65 -0.75
C GLU A 451 10.26 -21.61 -1.94
N ALA A 452 9.07 -21.05 -1.78
CA ALA A 452 8.10 -20.89 -2.86
C ALA A 452 8.62 -20.01 -3.99
N ILE A 453 9.28 -18.89 -3.66
CA ILE A 453 9.90 -17.98 -4.64
C ILE A 453 11.04 -18.70 -5.38
N TYR A 454 11.95 -19.36 -4.64
CA TYR A 454 13.09 -20.12 -5.21
C TYR A 454 12.59 -21.19 -6.17
N TYR A 455 11.62 -22.01 -5.73
CA TYR A 455 11.03 -23.06 -6.58
C TYR A 455 10.49 -22.47 -7.88
N ARG A 456 9.73 -21.37 -7.80
CA ARG A 456 9.08 -20.75 -8.94
C ARG A 456 10.09 -20.13 -9.93
N ILE A 457 11.11 -19.46 -9.42
CA ILE A 457 12.21 -18.92 -10.25
C ILE A 457 12.85 -20.04 -11.06
N HIS A 458 13.29 -21.12 -10.41
CA HIS A 458 13.98 -22.23 -11.09
C HIS A 458 13.06 -22.97 -12.05
N LYS A 459 11.79 -23.17 -11.66
CA LYS A 459 10.81 -23.84 -12.51
C LYS A 459 10.54 -23.07 -13.79
N LEU A 460 10.43 -21.76 -13.73
CA LEU A 460 10.23 -20.89 -14.90
C LEU A 460 11.51 -20.76 -15.73
N ALA A 461 12.67 -20.65 -15.09
CA ALA A 461 13.94 -20.48 -15.79
C ALA A 461 14.39 -21.74 -16.53
N TYR A 462 14.22 -22.92 -15.93
CA TYR A 462 14.74 -24.18 -16.46
C TYR A 462 13.65 -25.16 -16.95
N GLY A 463 12.40 -24.86 -16.68
CA GLY A 463 11.25 -25.66 -17.14
C GLY A 463 11.20 -27.06 -16.53
N ARG A 464 10.75 -28.03 -17.33
CA ARG A 464 10.52 -29.41 -16.88
C ARG A 464 11.76 -30.20 -16.50
N SER A 465 12.91 -29.85 -17.05
CA SER A 465 14.16 -30.56 -16.79
C SER A 465 14.73 -30.29 -15.40
N TRP A 466 14.22 -29.27 -14.72
CA TRP A 466 14.64 -28.96 -13.37
C TRP A 466 13.80 -29.72 -12.34
N GLU A 467 14.48 -30.40 -11.45
CA GLU A 467 13.89 -31.09 -10.32
C GLU A 467 14.24 -30.36 -9.04
N TYR A 468 13.26 -30.15 -8.18
CA TYR A 468 13.47 -29.48 -6.91
C TYR A 468 14.24 -30.37 -5.94
N ASP A 469 15.35 -29.87 -5.37
CA ASP A 469 16.04 -30.47 -4.23
C ASP A 469 15.98 -29.52 -3.04
N ARG A 470 15.36 -29.99 -1.96
CA ARG A 470 15.23 -29.21 -0.72
C ARG A 470 16.58 -28.92 -0.05
N ASN A 471 17.59 -29.79 -0.20
CA ASN A 471 18.89 -29.53 0.40
C ASN A 471 19.63 -28.42 -0.35
N GLU A 472 19.54 -28.37 -1.67
CA GLU A 472 20.08 -27.28 -2.48
C GLU A 472 19.41 -25.95 -2.11
N PHE A 473 18.08 -25.94 -1.95
CA PHE A 473 17.38 -24.76 -1.46
C PHE A 473 17.89 -24.30 -0.08
N ILE A 474 18.02 -25.23 0.87
CA ILE A 474 18.48 -24.91 2.23
C ILE A 474 19.91 -24.36 2.22
N GLU A 475 20.84 -24.96 1.46
CA GLU A 475 22.21 -24.46 1.32
C GLU A 475 22.23 -23.04 0.76
N TYR A 476 21.45 -22.80 -0.29
CA TYR A 476 21.26 -21.47 -0.85
C TYR A 476 20.71 -20.50 0.18
N ASP A 477 19.57 -20.81 0.80
CA ASP A 477 18.83 -19.91 1.69
C ASP A 477 19.68 -19.51 2.91
N LEU A 478 20.40 -20.47 3.51
CA LEU A 478 21.30 -20.19 4.62
C LEU A 478 22.52 -19.34 4.20
N SER A 479 22.96 -19.44 2.95
CA SER A 479 24.09 -18.62 2.43
C SER A 479 23.69 -17.16 2.22
N CYS A 480 22.43 -16.90 1.90
CA CYS A 480 21.88 -15.57 1.61
C CYS A 480 21.14 -14.95 2.78
N LYS A 481 20.84 -15.76 3.79
CA LYS A 481 20.07 -15.35 4.97
C LYS A 481 20.81 -14.25 5.73
N THR A 482 20.26 -13.05 5.70
CA THR A 482 20.68 -11.99 6.60
C THR A 482 20.12 -12.33 7.99
N PRO A 483 20.93 -12.31 9.07
CA PRO A 483 20.40 -12.51 10.40
C PRO A 483 19.26 -11.54 10.62
N GLN A 484 18.05 -12.06 10.80
CA GLN A 484 16.94 -11.20 11.21
C GLN A 484 17.29 -10.74 12.63
N THR A 485 17.67 -9.49 12.77
CA THR A 485 17.51 -8.85 14.06
C THR A 485 16.04 -9.01 14.38
N ARG A 486 15.74 -9.80 15.44
CA ARG A 486 14.37 -9.86 15.97
C ARG A 486 13.91 -8.43 16.06
N SER A 487 13.10 -8.00 15.14
CA SER A 487 12.27 -6.83 15.35
C SER A 487 11.46 -7.25 16.57
N ILE A 488 11.77 -6.63 17.70
CA ILE A 488 10.86 -6.66 18.82
C ILE A 488 9.54 -6.30 18.18
N SER A 489 8.58 -7.21 18.26
CA SER A 489 7.24 -7.02 17.74
C SER A 489 6.61 -5.82 18.45
N SER A 490 7.02 -4.64 18.08
CA SER A 490 6.17 -3.49 18.13
C SER A 490 5.39 -3.59 16.82
N SER A 491 4.34 -4.37 16.87
CA SER A 491 3.30 -4.48 15.91
C SER A 491 2.67 -3.11 15.63
N ASN A 492 3.35 -2.26 14.93
CA ASN A 492 2.72 -1.06 14.36
C ASN A 492 3.65 -0.58 13.25
N SER A 493 3.48 -1.20 12.06
CA SER A 493 3.94 -0.54 10.86
C SER A 493 3.17 0.77 10.75
N SER A 494 3.86 1.84 10.56
CA SER A 494 3.26 3.15 10.30
C SER A 494 2.52 3.22 8.94
N TYR A 495 2.51 2.13 8.18
CA TYR A 495 1.79 2.02 6.92
C TYR A 495 0.65 1.03 7.06
N ASP A 496 -0.49 1.36 6.47
CA ASP A 496 -1.59 0.40 6.30
C ASP A 496 -1.13 -0.78 5.45
N LEU A 497 -1.81 -1.90 5.63
CA LEU A 497 -1.62 -3.06 4.78
C LEU A 497 -2.23 -2.78 3.40
N PRO A 498 -1.57 -3.16 2.29
CA PRO A 498 -2.16 -3.09 0.96
C PRO A 498 -3.49 -3.84 0.89
N ALA A 499 -4.27 -3.58 -0.14
CA ALA A 499 -5.52 -4.31 -0.34
C ALA A 499 -5.24 -5.78 -0.72
N PRO A 500 -6.08 -6.73 -0.29
CA PRO A 500 -5.90 -8.12 -0.71
C PRO A 500 -5.86 -8.26 -2.23
N PRO A 501 -5.10 -9.24 -2.75
CA PRO A 501 -5.02 -9.47 -4.18
C PRO A 501 -6.39 -9.85 -4.76
N VAL A 502 -6.64 -9.42 -5.97
CA VAL A 502 -7.85 -9.76 -6.72
C VAL A 502 -7.60 -11.01 -7.55
N ILE A 503 -8.26 -12.10 -7.18
CA ILE A 503 -8.24 -13.33 -7.96
C ILE A 503 -9.33 -13.24 -9.03
N THR A 504 -8.92 -13.04 -10.27
CA THR A 504 -9.86 -12.73 -11.35
C THR A 504 -10.73 -13.93 -11.76
N GLY A 505 -10.26 -15.16 -11.52
CA GLY A 505 -10.90 -16.39 -12.00
C GLY A 505 -10.95 -16.51 -13.53
N LYS A 506 -10.14 -15.71 -14.22
CA LYS A 506 -10.02 -15.69 -15.69
C LYS A 506 -8.56 -15.85 -16.07
N THR A 507 -8.33 -16.34 -17.27
CA THR A 507 -7.04 -16.30 -17.93
C THR A 507 -6.80 -14.91 -18.58
N TRP A 508 -5.55 -14.60 -18.88
CA TRP A 508 -5.21 -13.36 -19.61
C TRP A 508 -5.88 -13.33 -21.01
N LYS A 509 -6.06 -14.49 -21.66
CA LYS A 509 -6.73 -14.59 -22.99
C LYS A 509 -8.19 -14.16 -22.90
N GLU A 510 -8.89 -14.63 -21.87
CA GLU A 510 -10.27 -14.22 -21.62
C GLU A 510 -10.34 -12.74 -21.34
N ARG A 511 -9.40 -12.19 -20.54
CA ARG A 511 -9.38 -10.76 -20.24
C ARG A 511 -9.19 -9.87 -21.47
N LEU A 512 -8.32 -10.26 -22.40
CA LEU A 512 -8.11 -9.52 -23.66
C LEU A 512 -9.31 -9.61 -24.62
N THR A 513 -10.18 -10.61 -24.47
CA THR A 513 -11.37 -10.78 -25.32
C THR A 513 -12.62 -10.12 -24.74
N ASP A 514 -12.65 -9.84 -23.45
CA ASP A 514 -13.73 -9.10 -22.78
C ASP A 514 -13.64 -7.61 -23.16
N LYS A 515 -14.39 -7.19 -24.21
CA LYS A 515 -14.50 -5.80 -24.65
C LYS A 515 -15.76 -5.13 -24.16
#